data_1ec80b0bf7411db0853e5ab903509f0c
#
_entry.id   1ec80b0bf7411db0853e5ab903509f0c
#
_cell.length_a   1.000
_cell.length_b   1.000
_cell.length_c   1.000
_cell.angle_alpha   90.00
_cell.angle_beta   90.00
_cell.angle_gamma   90.00
#
_symmetry.space_group_name_H-M   'P 1'
#
loop_
_entity.id
_entity.type
_entity.pdbx_description
1 polymer ?
#
loop_
_entity_poly.entity_id
_entity_poly.type
_entity_poly.pdbx_seq_one_letter_code
_entity_poly.pdbx_strand_id
1 'polypeptide(L)'
;MLLAATVIPPAHAQLKTNAGVQYLLSQSKDMSQDFLDLSNTYFFADSLVSFDTSTGKGTVQWKRQQLMPRQAFNANTYLHQPLQSLDFPETAYDNNPQLTFTVEPVSERTLRIHMLTSPIIPKEDADDPMLIGKPADGRSFWKAEKTDKGTQYTSRYGSLLIENYPWRLVLKDADGRLLTQTRCWSDNDSTQVKVPPFSFIKRGSDNSRSINPVFSLAPNEKIYGCGESATALNKAGQKVNLFVTDPQGPETPDMYKPIPFFFSNRGYGMFMHTSAPVTCDFGCSYIGATKLFMADEAMDIFIFLGSPKEMLSEYTALVGRPEMPPLWSFGTWMSRITYFSEAEGRDVARKLRENKIPSDVIHFDTGWFGVDWQCDYAFAADRFDNPRQMLTDLRSQGFRTCLWQLPYFTPKNKFFPELVERGLYVRNGKGQLPYEDVVLDFTNPETVKWYQEKLGNLIEMGVSAIKVDFGEGAPLDAIYANGRSGLYEHNLYPLRYNKTVADIIKKLHGENIIWARSAWAGSQRYPLHWGGDAATTETGFEGTVRSGLSIGLSGFCFWSNDIGGFVTQSPES
;
A
#
# COMPACT_ATOMS: atom_id res chain seq x y z
N MET A 1 -22.22 34.84 44.26
CA MET A 1 -22.60 33.94 43.19
C MET A 1 -21.41 33.88 42.23
N LEU A 2 -20.44 33.00 42.52
CA LEU A 2 -19.23 32.82 41.69
C LEU A 2 -19.62 31.84 40.57
N LEU A 3 -19.63 32.32 39.33
CA LEU A 3 -19.63 31.44 38.16
C LEU A 3 -18.25 30.79 38.07
N ALA A 4 -18.18 29.50 38.38
CA ALA A 4 -17.04 28.69 38.04
C ALA A 4 -17.06 28.51 36.51
N ALA A 5 -16.19 29.24 35.81
CA ALA A 5 -15.88 28.95 34.41
C ALA A 5 -15.15 27.61 34.40
N THR A 6 -15.85 26.55 34.10
CA THR A 6 -15.25 25.29 33.70
C THR A 6 -14.46 25.54 32.41
N VAL A 7 -13.16 25.68 32.57
CA VAL A 7 -12.23 25.61 31.45
C VAL A 7 -12.37 24.18 30.90
N ILE A 8 -13.17 24.02 29.87
CA ILE A 8 -13.17 22.79 29.06
C ILE A 8 -11.78 22.79 28.43
N PRO A 9 -10.90 21.85 28.78
CA PRO A 9 -9.64 21.72 28.05
C PRO A 9 -9.98 21.56 26.57
N PRO A 10 -9.16 22.10 25.67
CA PRO A 10 -9.46 22.02 24.25
C PRO A 10 -9.45 20.53 23.84
N ALA A 11 -10.62 19.92 23.88
CA ALA A 11 -10.86 18.55 23.42
C ALA A 11 -10.29 18.32 22.00
N HIS A 12 -10.16 19.40 21.23
CA HIS A 12 -9.58 19.36 19.90
C HIS A 12 -8.06 19.11 19.84
N ALA A 13 -7.29 19.51 20.86
CA ALA A 13 -5.84 19.23 20.86
C ALA A 13 -5.57 17.80 21.30
N GLN A 14 -6.37 17.29 22.23
CA GLN A 14 -6.29 15.90 22.68
C GLN A 14 -6.85 14.93 21.63
N LEU A 15 -7.93 15.32 20.92
CA LEU A 15 -8.44 14.59 19.76
C LEU A 15 -7.46 14.60 18.59
N LYS A 16 -6.66 15.64 18.37
CA LYS A 16 -5.64 15.64 17.32
C LYS A 16 -4.46 14.72 17.61
N THR A 17 -4.06 14.56 18.86
CA THR A 17 -3.01 13.62 19.27
C THR A 17 -3.52 12.18 19.39
N ASN A 18 -4.77 11.99 19.82
CA ASN A 18 -5.42 10.67 19.82
C ASN A 18 -6.01 10.31 18.44
N ALA A 19 -6.43 11.30 17.65
CA ALA A 19 -6.82 11.13 16.26
C ALA A 19 -5.67 10.59 15.39
N GLY A 20 -4.42 10.76 15.81
CA GLY A 20 -3.29 10.11 15.16
C GLY A 20 -3.43 8.58 15.15
N VAL A 21 -3.84 7.97 16.27
CA VAL A 21 -4.00 6.51 16.40
C VAL A 21 -5.32 6.04 15.78
N GLN A 22 -6.44 6.68 16.09
CA GLN A 22 -7.71 6.40 15.40
C GLN A 22 -7.65 6.65 13.90
N TYR A 23 -6.92 7.69 13.50
CA TYR A 23 -6.70 8.04 12.11
C TYR A 23 -5.90 6.96 11.35
N LEU A 24 -4.93 6.34 12.01
CA LEU A 24 -4.13 5.26 11.45
C LEU A 24 -4.92 3.97 11.23
N LEU A 25 -5.93 3.72 12.06
CA LEU A 25 -6.71 2.49 12.02
C LEU A 25 -7.98 2.58 11.17
N SER A 26 -8.54 3.79 11.01
CA SER A 26 -9.88 3.98 10.44
C SER A 26 -9.98 4.96 9.28
N GLN A 27 -8.93 5.72 8.94
CA GLN A 27 -9.00 6.73 7.87
C GLN A 27 -7.72 6.78 7.06
N SER A 28 -7.85 6.66 5.74
CA SER A 28 -6.76 6.83 4.81
C SER A 28 -6.31 8.29 4.70
N LYS A 29 -5.04 8.50 4.34
CA LYS A 29 -4.50 9.84 4.08
C LYS A 29 -4.76 10.29 2.65
N ASP A 30 -5.39 11.46 2.50
CA ASP A 30 -5.53 12.14 1.21
C ASP A 30 -4.36 13.09 0.97
N MET A 31 -3.39 12.66 0.19
CA MET A 31 -2.18 13.44 -0.13
C MET A 31 -2.44 14.60 -1.08
N SER A 32 -3.62 14.69 -1.70
CA SER A 32 -3.98 15.83 -2.54
C SER A 32 -4.15 17.12 -1.74
N GLN A 33 -4.38 17.03 -0.43
CA GLN A 33 -4.53 18.19 0.45
C GLN A 33 -3.24 19.00 0.57
N ASP A 34 -2.08 18.36 0.52
CA ASP A 34 -0.79 19.04 0.54
C ASP A 34 -0.62 20.02 -0.64
N PHE A 35 -1.27 19.73 -1.77
CA PHE A 35 -1.23 20.56 -2.98
C PHE A 35 -2.29 21.67 -2.99
N LEU A 36 -2.98 21.88 -1.88
CA LEU A 36 -3.91 22.99 -1.64
C LEU A 36 -3.45 23.90 -0.49
N ASP A 37 -2.39 23.53 0.22
CA ASP A 37 -1.87 24.28 1.36
C ASP A 37 -1.04 25.49 0.89
N LEU A 38 -1.47 26.70 1.25
CA LEU A 38 -0.83 27.97 0.88
C LEU A 38 0.55 28.15 1.53
N SER A 39 0.86 27.42 2.60
CA SER A 39 2.16 27.49 3.27
C SER A 39 3.25 26.72 2.53
N ASN A 40 2.88 25.88 1.57
CA ASN A 40 3.80 25.05 0.81
C ASN A 40 4.42 25.82 -0.35
N THR A 41 5.67 25.49 -0.67
CA THR A 41 6.34 25.99 -1.89
C THR A 41 6.15 24.99 -3.00
N TYR A 42 5.73 25.47 -4.18
CA TYR A 42 5.42 24.67 -5.37
C TYR A 42 6.55 24.75 -6.38
N PHE A 43 6.80 23.66 -7.09
CA PHE A 43 7.77 23.59 -8.18
C PHE A 43 7.14 22.90 -9.38
N PHE A 44 7.23 23.53 -10.56
CA PHE A 44 6.69 23.00 -11.80
C PHE A 44 7.82 22.62 -12.75
N ALA A 45 7.71 21.45 -13.38
CA ALA A 45 8.64 21.04 -14.43
C ALA A 45 8.50 21.97 -15.64
N ASP A 46 9.61 22.53 -16.11
CA ASP A 46 9.64 23.54 -17.17
C ASP A 46 10.29 23.03 -18.46
N SER A 47 11.57 22.76 -18.42
CA SER A 47 12.35 22.43 -19.60
C SER A 47 13.40 21.36 -19.33
N LEU A 48 13.78 20.62 -20.36
CA LEU A 48 14.90 19.69 -20.34
C LEU A 48 16.20 20.46 -20.48
N VAL A 49 17.09 20.35 -19.49
CA VAL A 49 18.41 20.97 -19.53
C VAL A 49 19.40 20.09 -20.29
N SER A 50 19.38 18.80 -20.00
CA SER A 50 20.25 17.81 -20.64
C SER A 50 19.61 16.42 -20.60
N PHE A 51 19.99 15.57 -21.57
CA PHE A 51 19.65 14.15 -21.56
C PHE A 51 20.73 13.35 -22.30
N ASP A 52 21.26 12.33 -21.63
CA ASP A 52 22.21 11.38 -22.18
C ASP A 52 21.51 10.04 -22.47
N THR A 53 21.39 9.71 -23.74
CA THR A 53 20.72 8.49 -24.22
C THR A 53 21.46 7.21 -23.85
N SER A 54 22.78 7.29 -23.61
CA SER A 54 23.60 6.12 -23.26
C SER A 54 23.37 5.66 -21.84
N THR A 55 23.12 6.59 -20.94
CA THR A 55 22.88 6.32 -19.50
C THR A 55 21.41 6.42 -19.11
N GLY A 56 20.58 7.02 -19.95
CA GLY A 56 19.17 7.32 -19.61
C GLY A 56 19.00 8.44 -18.59
N LYS A 57 20.09 9.19 -18.27
CA LYS A 57 20.05 10.27 -17.27
C LYS A 57 19.78 11.61 -17.91
N GLY A 58 18.93 12.39 -17.27
CA GLY A 58 18.62 13.75 -17.68
C GLY A 58 18.52 14.70 -16.49
N THR A 59 18.40 15.98 -16.81
CA THR A 59 18.20 17.07 -15.86
C THR A 59 17.04 17.92 -16.31
N VAL A 60 16.08 18.16 -15.41
CA VAL A 60 14.92 19.02 -15.62
C VAL A 60 15.11 20.32 -14.86
N GLN A 61 14.83 21.45 -15.53
CA GLN A 61 14.69 22.75 -14.89
C GLN A 61 13.31 22.84 -14.27
N TRP A 62 13.27 23.18 -12.99
CA TRP A 62 12.03 23.43 -12.26
C TRP A 62 11.84 24.93 -12.02
N LYS A 63 10.60 25.39 -12.00
CA LYS A 63 10.23 26.75 -11.66
C LYS A 63 9.50 26.80 -10.34
N ARG A 64 10.02 27.56 -9.42
CA ARG A 64 9.43 27.82 -8.12
C ARG A 64 8.19 28.69 -8.25
N GLN A 65 7.11 28.30 -7.60
CA GLN A 65 5.82 28.96 -7.63
C GLN A 65 5.28 29.17 -6.22
N GLN A 66 4.45 30.16 -6.05
CA GLN A 66 3.67 30.40 -4.84
C GLN A 66 2.19 30.25 -5.18
N LEU A 67 1.43 29.58 -4.32
CA LEU A 67 -0.01 29.48 -4.45
C LEU A 67 -0.67 30.71 -3.80
N MET A 68 -1.36 31.52 -4.59
CA MET A 68 -2.02 32.75 -4.13
C MET A 68 -3.53 32.65 -4.32
N PRO A 69 -4.34 32.99 -3.30
CA PRO A 69 -5.79 33.05 -3.49
C PRO A 69 -6.18 34.22 -4.40
N ARG A 70 -7.06 33.96 -5.35
CA ARG A 70 -7.62 34.99 -6.23
C ARG A 70 -8.97 35.44 -5.68
N GLN A 71 -9.03 36.65 -5.12
CA GLN A 71 -10.22 37.14 -4.43
C GLN A 71 -11.14 38.03 -5.30
N ALA A 72 -10.60 38.75 -6.29
CA ALA A 72 -11.35 39.79 -7.00
C ALA A 72 -12.49 39.27 -7.87
N PHE A 73 -12.34 38.10 -8.49
CA PHE A 73 -13.33 37.60 -9.47
C PHE A 73 -13.76 36.15 -9.23
N ASN A 74 -13.02 35.42 -8.44
CA ASN A 74 -13.34 34.04 -8.10
C ASN A 74 -12.59 33.62 -6.82
N ALA A 75 -13.29 33.66 -5.69
CA ALA A 75 -12.74 33.34 -4.38
C ALA A 75 -12.27 31.86 -4.24
N ASN A 76 -12.72 30.98 -5.14
CA ASN A 76 -12.37 29.55 -5.11
C ASN A 76 -11.23 29.19 -6.07
N THR A 77 -10.62 30.17 -6.72
CA THR A 77 -9.53 29.93 -7.67
C THR A 77 -8.22 30.43 -7.10
N TYR A 78 -7.20 29.58 -7.10
CA TYR A 78 -5.85 29.91 -6.71
C TYR A 78 -5.02 30.27 -7.95
N LEU A 79 -4.13 31.25 -7.79
CA LEU A 79 -3.20 31.67 -8.83
C LEU A 79 -1.78 31.28 -8.42
N HIS A 80 -1.12 30.50 -9.25
CA HIS A 80 0.31 30.26 -9.10
C HIS A 80 1.10 31.43 -9.67
N GLN A 81 2.02 31.96 -8.88
CA GLN A 81 2.90 33.06 -9.28
C GLN A 81 4.36 32.67 -9.05
N PRO A 82 5.29 33.08 -9.94
CA PRO A 82 6.71 32.99 -9.66
C PRO A 82 7.03 33.76 -8.37
N LEU A 83 7.84 33.18 -7.49
CA LEU A 83 8.38 33.90 -6.34
C LEU A 83 9.29 35.02 -6.82
N GLN A 84 9.04 36.25 -6.35
CA GLN A 84 9.87 37.40 -6.68
C GLN A 84 11.14 37.38 -5.83
N SER A 85 12.27 37.80 -6.41
CA SER A 85 13.57 37.87 -5.73
C SER A 85 13.63 38.83 -4.54
N LEU A 86 12.62 39.70 -4.41
CA LEU A 86 12.51 40.63 -3.27
C LEU A 86 12.04 39.95 -1.98
N ASP A 87 11.44 38.76 -2.08
CA ASP A 87 10.88 38.07 -0.91
C ASP A 87 11.95 37.34 -0.09
N PHE A 88 13.10 36.99 -0.73
CA PHE A 88 14.21 36.32 -0.06
C PHE A 88 15.57 36.69 -0.69
N PRO A 89 16.67 36.72 0.08
CA PRO A 89 18.01 36.87 -0.47
C PRO A 89 18.31 35.73 -1.46
N GLU A 90 18.69 36.05 -2.68
CA GLU A 90 18.99 35.07 -3.76
C GLU A 90 20.07 34.04 -3.34
N THR A 91 20.95 34.40 -2.41
CA THR A 91 22.05 33.55 -1.95
C THR A 91 21.64 32.45 -0.99
N ALA A 92 20.42 32.48 -0.44
CA ALA A 92 20.00 31.55 0.63
C ALA A 92 19.12 30.40 0.12
N TYR A 93 18.49 30.54 -1.06
CA TYR A 93 17.51 29.59 -1.55
C TYR A 93 17.64 29.35 -3.05
N ASP A 94 17.64 28.09 -3.45
CA ASP A 94 17.55 27.71 -4.85
C ASP A 94 16.13 27.94 -5.36
N ASN A 95 15.93 29.04 -6.09
CA ASN A 95 14.62 29.44 -6.57
C ASN A 95 14.08 28.53 -7.69
N ASN A 96 14.97 28.07 -8.57
CA ASN A 96 14.63 27.27 -9.73
C ASN A 96 15.61 26.11 -9.86
N PRO A 97 15.42 25.03 -9.11
CA PRO A 97 16.38 23.94 -9.06
C PRO A 97 16.46 23.16 -10.37
N GLN A 98 17.64 22.62 -10.67
CA GLN A 98 17.86 21.64 -11.71
C GLN A 98 18.00 20.26 -11.06
N LEU A 99 17.07 19.36 -11.35
CA LEU A 99 17.00 18.06 -10.68
C LEU A 99 17.10 16.91 -11.69
N THR A 100 17.74 15.85 -11.24
CA THR A 100 18.01 14.67 -12.04
C THR A 100 16.79 13.78 -12.18
N PHE A 101 16.62 13.19 -13.37
CA PHE A 101 15.74 12.06 -13.59
C PHE A 101 16.44 11.00 -14.43
N THR A 102 15.90 9.77 -14.40
CA THR A 102 16.37 8.67 -15.25
C THR A 102 15.20 8.02 -15.98
N VAL A 103 15.48 7.50 -17.17
CA VAL A 103 14.58 6.61 -17.92
C VAL A 103 15.34 5.33 -18.22
N GLU A 104 14.85 4.23 -17.65
CA GLU A 104 15.51 2.92 -17.71
C GLU A 104 14.57 1.91 -18.39
N PRO A 105 14.90 1.41 -19.59
CA PRO A 105 14.24 0.24 -20.14
C PRO A 105 14.46 -0.99 -19.25
N VAL A 106 13.37 -1.67 -18.85
CA VAL A 106 13.40 -2.87 -17.99
C VAL A 106 13.10 -4.13 -18.77
N SER A 107 12.13 -4.04 -19.67
CA SER A 107 11.78 -5.12 -20.61
C SER A 107 11.41 -4.51 -21.96
N GLU A 108 11.00 -5.32 -22.93
CA GLU A 108 10.50 -4.81 -24.20
C GLU A 108 9.20 -3.97 -24.09
N ARG A 109 8.48 -4.09 -22.92
CA ARG A 109 7.19 -3.43 -22.63
C ARG A 109 7.25 -2.48 -21.46
N THR A 110 8.34 -2.49 -20.70
CA THR A 110 8.43 -1.81 -19.42
C THR A 110 9.55 -0.79 -19.41
N LEU A 111 9.21 0.44 -19.02
CA LEU A 111 10.14 1.53 -18.71
C LEU A 111 10.01 1.90 -17.24
N ARG A 112 11.13 2.18 -16.58
CA ARG A 112 11.19 2.80 -15.25
C ARG A 112 11.57 4.27 -15.41
N ILE A 113 10.85 5.15 -14.73
CA ILE A 113 11.16 6.59 -14.67
C ILE A 113 11.33 6.95 -13.21
N HIS A 114 12.53 7.38 -12.87
CA HIS A 114 12.86 7.86 -11.54
C HIS A 114 13.20 9.34 -11.60
N MET A 115 12.60 10.17 -10.72
CA MET A 115 12.81 11.63 -10.69
C MET A 115 12.98 12.11 -9.26
N LEU A 116 14.05 12.86 -9.02
CA LEU A 116 14.35 13.45 -7.74
C LEU A 116 13.65 14.80 -7.55
N THR A 117 13.20 15.09 -6.33
CA THR A 117 12.69 16.40 -5.91
C THR A 117 13.75 17.23 -5.17
N SER A 118 14.93 16.66 -4.95
CA SER A 118 16.05 17.23 -4.21
C SER A 118 17.38 16.83 -4.87
N PRO A 119 18.44 17.63 -4.76
CA PRO A 119 19.79 17.20 -5.16
C PRO A 119 20.35 16.09 -4.24
N ILE A 120 19.74 15.89 -3.07
CA ILE A 120 20.11 14.80 -2.16
C ILE A 120 19.44 13.52 -2.67
N ILE A 121 20.25 12.55 -3.04
CA ILE A 121 19.76 11.24 -3.45
C ILE A 121 19.34 10.49 -2.19
N PRO A 122 18.07 10.08 -2.07
CA PRO A 122 17.64 9.23 -0.97
C PRO A 122 18.51 7.96 -0.94
N LYS A 123 18.87 7.50 0.26
CA LYS A 123 19.57 6.22 0.40
C LYS A 123 18.62 5.12 -0.11
N GLU A 124 19.06 4.40 -1.15
CA GLU A 124 18.31 3.23 -1.61
C GLU A 124 18.15 2.24 -0.47
N ASP A 125 16.95 1.69 -0.34
CA ASP A 125 16.71 0.57 0.58
C ASP A 125 17.47 -0.64 0.01
N ALA A 126 18.54 -1.04 0.68
CA ALA A 126 19.33 -2.19 0.27
C ALA A 126 18.50 -3.50 0.28
N ASP A 127 17.38 -3.50 0.99
CA ASP A 127 16.44 -4.60 1.13
C ASP A 127 15.02 -4.12 0.79
N ASP A 128 14.81 -3.74 -0.47
CA ASP A 128 13.47 -3.39 -0.97
C ASP A 128 12.58 -4.64 -1.01
N PRO A 129 11.60 -4.76 -0.12
CA PRO A 129 10.78 -5.96 -0.06
C PRO A 129 9.72 -6.04 -1.15
N MET A 130 9.43 -4.94 -1.88
CA MET A 130 8.40 -4.92 -2.94
C MET A 130 8.87 -5.66 -4.18
N LEU A 131 10.13 -5.51 -4.58
CA LEU A 131 10.67 -6.16 -5.76
C LEU A 131 11.32 -7.52 -5.43
N ILE A 132 11.32 -8.43 -6.40
CA ILE A 132 12.00 -9.76 -6.26
C ILE A 132 13.48 -9.71 -6.60
N GLY A 133 14.03 -8.55 -6.78
CA GLY A 133 15.43 -8.30 -7.12
C GLY A 133 15.59 -7.03 -7.93
N LYS A 134 16.79 -6.80 -8.43
CA LYS A 134 17.02 -5.65 -9.29
C LYS A 134 16.29 -5.82 -10.63
N PRO A 135 15.60 -4.77 -11.12
CA PRO A 135 14.99 -4.79 -12.44
C PRO A 135 16.03 -5.15 -13.52
N ALA A 136 15.61 -5.90 -14.51
CA ALA A 136 16.47 -6.31 -15.61
C ALA A 136 16.87 -5.11 -16.48
N ASP A 137 17.98 -5.24 -17.22
CA ASP A 137 18.40 -4.25 -18.23
C ASP A 137 17.73 -4.58 -19.57
N GLY A 138 16.70 -3.81 -19.92
CA GLY A 138 15.93 -3.95 -21.16
C GLY A 138 16.42 -3.05 -22.31
N ARG A 139 17.56 -2.39 -22.20
CA ARG A 139 18.04 -1.42 -23.22
C ARG A 139 18.14 -2.00 -24.62
N SER A 140 18.44 -3.28 -24.77
CA SER A 140 18.50 -3.94 -26.08
C SER A 140 17.16 -4.00 -26.84
N PHE A 141 16.04 -3.82 -26.14
CA PHE A 141 14.70 -3.83 -26.76
C PHE A 141 14.23 -2.43 -27.19
N TRP A 142 14.93 -1.39 -26.77
CA TRP A 142 14.52 -0.01 -27.01
C TRP A 142 15.59 0.75 -27.80
N LYS A 143 15.15 1.42 -28.85
CA LYS A 143 15.98 2.33 -29.63
C LYS A 143 15.77 3.75 -29.12
N ALA A 144 16.83 4.43 -28.70
CA ALA A 144 16.80 5.82 -28.29
C ALA A 144 17.34 6.73 -29.41
N GLU A 145 16.56 7.71 -29.84
CA GLU A 145 16.91 8.64 -30.93
C GLU A 145 16.58 10.08 -30.53
N LYS A 146 17.44 11.01 -30.96
CA LYS A 146 17.13 12.44 -30.87
C LYS A 146 16.18 12.85 -31.99
N THR A 147 15.20 13.66 -31.64
CA THR A 147 14.24 14.26 -32.57
C THR A 147 14.26 15.79 -32.39
N ASP A 148 13.58 16.52 -33.28
CA ASP A 148 13.47 17.97 -33.17
C ASP A 148 12.76 18.41 -31.86
N LYS A 149 11.94 17.55 -31.28
CA LYS A 149 11.18 17.84 -30.04
C LYS A 149 11.90 17.37 -28.77
N GLY A 150 12.83 16.43 -28.88
CA GLY A 150 13.46 15.85 -27.71
C GLY A 150 14.10 14.50 -28.00
N THR A 151 14.04 13.58 -27.03
CA THR A 151 14.57 12.22 -27.18
C THR A 151 13.42 11.20 -27.15
N GLN A 152 13.38 10.31 -28.14
CA GLN A 152 12.36 9.27 -28.25
C GLN A 152 12.99 7.90 -28.01
N TYR A 153 12.40 7.13 -27.09
CA TYR A 153 12.60 5.70 -26.92
C TYR A 153 11.51 4.95 -27.69
N THR A 154 11.88 3.96 -28.49
CA THR A 154 10.94 3.18 -29.28
C THR A 154 11.22 1.69 -29.11
N SER A 155 10.19 0.90 -28.81
CA SER A 155 10.16 -0.55 -28.87
C SER A 155 9.10 -1.03 -29.86
N ARG A 156 8.96 -2.35 -30.02
CA ARG A 156 7.89 -2.91 -30.87
C ARG A 156 6.48 -2.70 -30.29
N TYR A 157 6.34 -2.27 -29.04
CA TYR A 157 5.05 -2.11 -28.35
C TYR A 157 4.64 -0.65 -28.14
N GLY A 158 5.51 0.27 -28.41
CA GLY A 158 5.21 1.68 -28.31
C GLY A 158 6.44 2.55 -28.15
N SER A 159 6.20 3.81 -27.81
CA SER A 159 7.28 4.79 -27.65
C SER A 159 7.04 5.75 -26.49
N LEU A 160 8.14 6.23 -25.91
CA LEU A 160 8.17 7.33 -24.95
C LEU A 160 9.00 8.46 -25.56
N LEU A 161 8.39 9.62 -25.77
CA LEU A 161 9.08 10.86 -26.13
C LEU A 161 9.28 11.71 -24.88
N ILE A 162 10.51 12.12 -24.63
CA ILE A 162 10.91 13.11 -23.64
C ILE A 162 11.07 14.43 -24.37
N GLU A 163 10.07 15.31 -24.27
CA GLU A 163 10.10 16.62 -24.94
C GLU A 163 11.01 17.61 -24.22
N ASN A 164 11.71 18.46 -24.99
CA ASN A 164 12.65 19.43 -24.46
C ASN A 164 11.95 20.63 -23.80
N TYR A 165 10.98 21.22 -24.51
CA TYR A 165 10.25 22.39 -24.05
C TYR A 165 8.86 22.48 -24.71
N PRO A 166 7.78 22.64 -23.91
CA PRO A 166 7.80 22.43 -22.45
C PRO A 166 8.21 20.98 -22.14
N TRP A 167 8.87 20.76 -21.00
CA TRP A 167 9.23 19.39 -20.61
C TRP A 167 7.96 18.53 -20.47
N ARG A 168 7.97 17.39 -21.15
CA ARG A 168 6.83 16.48 -21.18
C ARG A 168 7.28 15.06 -21.49
N LEU A 169 6.58 14.10 -20.89
CA LEU A 169 6.67 12.68 -21.24
C LEU A 169 5.43 12.32 -22.07
N VAL A 170 5.62 11.82 -23.28
CA VAL A 170 4.52 11.46 -24.21
C VAL A 170 4.61 9.97 -24.52
N LEU A 171 3.61 9.22 -24.09
CA LEU A 171 3.52 7.76 -24.28
C LEU A 171 2.58 7.43 -25.43
N LYS A 172 3.05 6.63 -26.39
CA LYS A 172 2.28 6.17 -27.56
C LYS A 172 2.35 4.65 -27.70
N ASP A 173 1.31 4.06 -28.30
CA ASP A 173 1.34 2.66 -28.70
C ASP A 173 2.20 2.43 -29.96
N ALA A 174 2.25 1.16 -30.42
CA ALA A 174 3.00 0.77 -31.59
C ALA A 174 2.51 1.42 -32.89
N ASP A 175 1.23 1.79 -32.96
CA ASP A 175 0.61 2.44 -34.11
C ASP A 175 0.78 3.98 -34.05
N GLY A 176 1.47 4.50 -33.05
CA GLY A 176 1.69 5.93 -32.84
C GLY A 176 0.52 6.68 -32.23
N ARG A 177 -0.54 5.98 -31.79
CA ARG A 177 -1.67 6.58 -31.08
C ARG A 177 -1.25 7.04 -29.69
N LEU A 178 -1.60 8.26 -29.31
CA LEU A 178 -1.35 8.79 -27.96
C LEU A 178 -2.10 7.95 -26.90
N LEU A 179 -1.37 7.37 -25.95
CA LEU A 179 -1.93 6.69 -24.80
C LEU A 179 -2.19 7.66 -23.66
N THR A 180 -1.13 8.33 -23.21
CA THR A 180 -1.19 9.42 -22.23
C THR A 180 0.05 10.31 -22.35
N GLN A 181 0.02 11.46 -21.71
CA GLN A 181 1.18 12.36 -21.61
C GLN A 181 1.13 13.17 -20.33
N THR A 182 2.28 13.58 -19.82
CA THR A 182 2.30 14.49 -18.67
C THR A 182 1.78 15.86 -19.05
N ARG A 183 1.12 16.52 -18.10
CA ARG A 183 0.66 17.89 -18.29
C ARG A 183 1.77 18.87 -17.97
N CYS A 184 1.83 19.95 -18.73
CA CYS A 184 2.81 21.01 -18.57
C CYS A 184 2.13 22.35 -18.34
N TRP A 185 2.91 23.37 -18.00
CA TRP A 185 2.39 24.71 -17.70
C TRP A 185 1.56 25.31 -18.84
N SER A 186 2.01 25.14 -20.07
CA SER A 186 1.33 25.67 -21.27
C SER A 186 -0.04 25.03 -21.55
N ASP A 187 -0.41 23.96 -20.86
CA ASP A 187 -1.76 23.38 -20.96
C ASP A 187 -2.81 24.17 -20.15
N ASN A 188 -2.38 25.19 -19.40
CA ASN A 188 -3.24 26.03 -18.59
C ASN A 188 -3.34 27.46 -19.20
N ASP A 189 -4.43 28.12 -18.87
CA ASP A 189 -4.54 29.57 -19.10
C ASP A 189 -3.47 30.29 -18.25
N SER A 190 -2.83 31.31 -18.80
CA SER A 190 -1.82 32.12 -18.13
C SER A 190 -2.30 32.77 -16.82
N THR A 191 -3.62 32.90 -16.66
CA THR A 191 -4.26 33.53 -15.50
C THR A 191 -4.88 32.51 -14.51
N GLN A 192 -5.06 31.24 -14.90
CA GLN A 192 -5.73 30.24 -14.08
C GLN A 192 -5.12 28.87 -14.28
N VAL A 193 -4.55 28.32 -13.21
CA VAL A 193 -4.12 26.93 -13.19
C VAL A 193 -5.28 26.07 -12.66
N LYS A 194 -6.07 25.52 -13.57
CA LYS A 194 -7.16 24.59 -13.21
C LYS A 194 -6.62 23.20 -12.79
N VAL A 195 -5.52 22.80 -13.41
CA VAL A 195 -4.82 21.55 -13.11
C VAL A 195 -3.34 21.88 -13.00
N PRO A 196 -2.69 21.64 -11.86
CA PRO A 196 -1.25 21.80 -11.78
C PRO A 196 -0.57 20.93 -12.85
N PRO A 197 0.52 21.41 -13.46
CA PRO A 197 1.34 20.56 -14.30
C PRO A 197 2.07 19.51 -13.45
N PHE A 198 2.93 18.72 -14.07
CA PHE A 198 3.87 17.88 -13.34
C PHE A 198 4.62 18.72 -12.31
N SER A 199 4.45 18.40 -11.02
CA SER A 199 4.85 19.27 -9.93
C SER A 199 5.33 18.50 -8.70
N PHE A 200 6.08 19.17 -7.86
CA PHE A 200 6.28 18.76 -6.48
C PHE A 200 6.12 19.95 -5.54
N ILE A 201 5.92 19.66 -4.27
CA ILE A 201 5.88 20.67 -3.21
C ILE A 201 6.99 20.41 -2.19
N LYS A 202 7.41 21.48 -1.51
CA LYS A 202 8.14 21.44 -0.26
C LYS A 202 7.21 21.96 0.82
N ARG A 203 6.93 21.14 1.83
CA ARG A 203 6.04 21.53 2.93
C ARG A 203 6.66 22.61 3.79
N GLY A 204 5.86 23.61 4.16
CA GLY A 204 6.28 24.67 5.08
C GLY A 204 6.43 24.17 6.52
N SER A 205 5.77 23.07 6.89
CA SER A 205 5.73 22.55 8.26
C SER A 205 6.99 21.81 8.67
N ASP A 206 7.57 20.98 7.80
CA ASP A 206 8.65 20.05 8.13
C ASP A 206 9.76 19.95 7.06
N ASN A 207 9.64 20.74 5.98
CA ASN A 207 10.53 20.73 4.82
C ASN A 207 10.55 19.44 4.00
N SER A 208 9.73 18.45 4.32
CA SER A 208 9.55 17.25 3.50
C SER A 208 8.90 17.60 2.16
N ARG A 209 8.92 16.67 1.21
CA ARG A 209 8.40 16.88 -0.13
C ARG A 209 7.31 15.89 -0.47
N SER A 210 6.46 16.28 -1.42
CA SER A 210 5.53 15.39 -2.11
C SER A 210 5.58 15.69 -3.59
N ILE A 211 5.50 14.65 -4.41
CA ILE A 211 5.53 14.79 -5.88
C ILE A 211 4.18 14.38 -6.48
N ASN A 212 3.79 15.09 -7.53
CA ASN A 212 2.54 14.88 -8.25
C ASN A 212 2.80 14.85 -9.76
N PRO A 213 3.13 13.70 -10.34
CA PRO A 213 3.03 13.52 -11.78
C PRO A 213 1.57 13.58 -12.21
N VAL A 214 1.28 14.44 -13.18
CA VAL A 214 -0.06 14.66 -13.71
C VAL A 214 -0.08 14.24 -15.17
N PHE A 215 -0.93 13.27 -15.49
CA PHE A 215 -1.09 12.71 -16.83
C PHE A 215 -2.43 13.11 -17.44
N SER A 216 -2.52 13.11 -18.76
CA SER A 216 -3.81 13.26 -19.45
C SER A 216 -4.67 12.01 -19.27
N LEU A 217 -5.97 12.22 -19.02
CA LEU A 217 -7.00 11.18 -19.00
C LEU A 217 -7.93 11.42 -20.20
N ALA A 218 -8.02 10.45 -21.10
CA ALA A 218 -8.82 10.58 -22.31
C ALA A 218 -10.33 10.41 -22.02
N PRO A 219 -11.22 10.99 -22.83
CA PRO A 219 -12.65 10.71 -22.72
C PRO A 219 -12.93 9.21 -22.84
N ASN A 220 -13.84 8.70 -21.99
CA ASN A 220 -14.23 7.28 -21.92
C ASN A 220 -13.09 6.29 -21.56
N GLU A 221 -11.96 6.79 -21.10
CA GLU A 221 -10.90 5.94 -20.56
C GLU A 221 -11.37 5.26 -19.28
N LYS A 222 -11.01 3.99 -19.11
CA LYS A 222 -11.33 3.17 -17.94
C LYS A 222 -10.03 2.78 -17.25
N ILE A 223 -10.02 2.91 -15.93
CA ILE A 223 -8.87 2.59 -15.08
C ILE A 223 -9.24 1.46 -14.13
N TYR A 224 -8.35 0.49 -13.96
CA TYR A 224 -8.54 -0.68 -13.09
C TYR A 224 -7.31 -0.92 -12.24
N GLY A 225 -7.47 -1.62 -11.10
CA GLY A 225 -6.40 -1.90 -10.16
C GLY A 225 -6.59 -1.17 -8.85
N CYS A 226 -5.52 -0.68 -8.24
CA CYS A 226 -5.46 0.02 -6.95
C CYS A 226 -5.73 -0.85 -5.72
N GLY A 227 -5.71 -2.17 -5.84
CA GLY A 227 -5.87 -3.07 -4.70
C GLY A 227 -7.30 -3.54 -4.46
N GLU A 228 -7.60 -3.91 -3.22
CA GLU A 228 -8.87 -4.49 -2.78
C GLU A 228 -9.92 -3.40 -2.53
N SER A 229 -10.39 -2.75 -3.58
CA SER A 229 -11.33 -1.64 -3.47
C SER A 229 -12.77 -2.09 -3.70
N ALA A 230 -13.62 -1.82 -2.73
CA ALA A 230 -15.06 -2.09 -2.77
C ALA A 230 -15.86 -1.10 -3.62
N THR A 231 -15.27 0.03 -4.00
CA THR A 231 -15.90 1.01 -4.90
C THR A 231 -16.02 0.46 -6.32
N ALA A 232 -16.60 1.22 -7.25
CA ALA A 232 -16.74 0.77 -8.64
C ALA A 232 -15.40 0.28 -9.23
N LEU A 233 -15.42 -0.85 -9.97
CA LEU A 233 -14.21 -1.45 -10.56
C LEU A 233 -13.46 -0.47 -11.48
N ASN A 234 -14.19 0.28 -12.30
CA ASN A 234 -13.61 1.36 -13.08
C ASN A 234 -13.36 2.56 -12.16
N LYS A 235 -12.09 2.90 -11.97
CA LYS A 235 -11.67 4.00 -11.10
C LYS A 235 -11.73 5.38 -11.76
N ALA A 236 -12.03 5.47 -13.06
CA ALA A 236 -12.24 6.79 -13.70
C ALA A 236 -13.39 7.54 -13.02
N GLY A 237 -13.15 8.80 -12.68
CA GLY A 237 -14.05 9.65 -11.89
C GLY A 237 -13.89 9.51 -10.37
N GLN A 238 -12.99 8.65 -9.90
CA GLN A 238 -12.77 8.41 -8.47
C GLN A 238 -11.44 9.00 -7.99
N LYS A 239 -11.39 9.31 -6.69
CA LYS A 239 -10.17 9.52 -5.92
C LYS A 239 -9.94 8.28 -5.06
N VAL A 240 -8.77 7.68 -5.13
CA VAL A 240 -8.39 6.45 -4.43
C VAL A 240 -7.17 6.73 -3.57
N ASN A 241 -7.30 6.54 -2.27
CA ASN A 241 -6.21 6.66 -1.32
C ASN A 241 -5.53 5.29 -1.14
N LEU A 242 -4.25 5.22 -1.48
CA LEU A 242 -3.43 4.02 -1.31
C LEU A 242 -2.69 4.16 0.03
N PHE A 243 -3.36 3.68 1.06
CA PHE A 243 -2.91 3.73 2.43
C PHE A 243 -3.55 2.57 3.19
N VAL A 244 -2.74 1.72 3.81
CA VAL A 244 -3.21 0.53 4.54
C VAL A 244 -3.97 0.98 5.78
N THR A 245 -5.26 0.61 5.88
CA THR A 245 -6.11 0.91 7.03
C THR A 245 -6.93 -0.31 7.43
N ASP A 246 -7.53 -0.26 8.61
CA ASP A 246 -8.61 -1.16 9.00
C ASP A 246 -9.96 -0.47 8.77
N PRO A 247 -10.63 -0.70 7.62
CA PRO A 247 -11.92 -0.09 7.33
C PRO A 247 -13.10 -0.75 8.06
N GLN A 248 -12.85 -1.82 8.81
CA GLN A 248 -13.87 -2.66 9.46
C GLN A 248 -14.93 -3.18 8.46
N GLY A 249 -14.48 -3.58 7.26
CA GLY A 249 -15.30 -4.13 6.20
C GLY A 249 -15.16 -3.42 4.85
N PRO A 250 -15.78 -3.96 3.79
CA PRO A 250 -15.66 -3.42 2.43
C PRO A 250 -16.73 -2.35 2.10
N GLU A 251 -17.36 -1.74 3.10
CA GLU A 251 -18.44 -0.76 2.90
C GLU A 251 -17.93 0.66 2.69
N THR A 252 -16.61 0.90 2.79
CA THR A 252 -15.97 2.22 2.64
C THR A 252 -14.97 2.22 1.48
N PRO A 253 -14.48 3.39 1.03
CA PRO A 253 -13.42 3.46 0.04
C PRO A 253 -12.04 3.08 0.61
N ASP A 254 -11.89 2.94 1.91
CA ASP A 254 -10.65 2.54 2.57
C ASP A 254 -10.35 1.05 2.37
N MET A 255 -9.10 0.64 2.51
CA MET A 255 -8.67 -0.69 2.10
C MET A 255 -7.67 -1.33 3.07
N TYR A 256 -7.88 -2.61 3.37
CA TYR A 256 -6.83 -3.45 3.98
C TYR A 256 -5.63 -3.67 3.06
N LYS A 257 -5.87 -3.74 1.74
CA LYS A 257 -4.90 -4.12 0.72
C LYS A 257 -4.86 -3.13 -0.44
N PRO A 258 -4.50 -1.85 -0.21
CA PRO A 258 -4.24 -0.92 -1.30
C PRO A 258 -2.95 -1.34 -2.03
N ILE A 259 -2.99 -1.31 -3.36
CA ILE A 259 -1.84 -1.68 -4.20
C ILE A 259 -1.52 -0.53 -5.15
N PRO A 260 -0.29 0.00 -5.18
CA PRO A 260 0.08 1.17 -5.98
C PRO A 260 0.31 0.80 -7.47
N PHE A 261 -0.62 0.03 -8.03
CA PHE A 261 -0.63 -0.41 -9.42
C PHE A 261 -2.01 -0.21 -10.03
N PHE A 262 -2.04 0.38 -11.22
CA PHE A 262 -3.25 0.48 -12.04
C PHE A 262 -2.93 0.30 -13.52
N PHE A 263 -3.96 0.02 -14.31
CA PHE A 263 -3.85 0.00 -15.76
C PHE A 263 -5.08 0.59 -16.44
N SER A 264 -4.85 1.14 -17.64
CA SER A 264 -5.86 1.73 -18.51
C SER A 264 -6.28 0.76 -19.62
N ASN A 265 -7.56 0.82 -20.02
CA ASN A 265 -8.04 0.13 -21.21
C ASN A 265 -7.44 0.69 -22.52
N ARG A 266 -6.62 1.73 -22.46
CA ARG A 266 -5.92 2.30 -23.62
C ARG A 266 -4.60 1.59 -23.92
N GLY A 267 -4.15 0.65 -23.09
CA GLY A 267 -2.95 -0.15 -23.32
C GLY A 267 -1.70 0.33 -22.59
N TYR A 268 -1.86 1.02 -21.48
CA TYR A 268 -0.77 1.32 -20.55
C TYR A 268 -1.16 1.03 -19.10
N GLY A 269 -0.18 0.76 -18.28
CA GLY A 269 -0.31 0.62 -16.82
C GLY A 269 0.85 1.29 -16.11
N MET A 270 0.67 1.56 -14.81
CA MET A 270 1.70 2.18 -13.97
C MET A 270 1.76 1.49 -12.62
N PHE A 271 2.98 1.23 -12.17
CA PHE A 271 3.28 0.83 -10.80
C PHE A 271 4.08 1.94 -10.14
N MET A 272 3.51 2.57 -9.14
CA MET A 272 4.19 3.57 -8.31
C MET A 272 5.02 2.81 -7.27
N HIS A 273 6.33 2.75 -7.50
CA HIS A 273 7.27 2.02 -6.67
C HIS A 273 7.63 2.85 -5.44
N THR A 274 6.67 2.99 -4.56
CA THR A 274 6.80 3.67 -3.27
C THR A 274 5.98 2.96 -2.20
N SER A 275 6.40 3.06 -0.97
CA SER A 275 5.64 2.63 0.21
C SER A 275 5.07 3.80 1.00
N ALA A 276 5.39 5.03 0.63
CA ALA A 276 4.77 6.22 1.17
C ALA A 276 3.27 6.29 0.78
N PRO A 277 2.44 7.02 1.52
CA PRO A 277 1.03 7.24 1.14
C PRO A 277 0.89 7.85 -0.25
N VAL A 278 -0.07 7.34 -1.03
CA VAL A 278 -0.37 7.84 -2.38
C VAL A 278 -1.86 8.12 -2.50
N THR A 279 -2.22 9.23 -3.14
CA THR A 279 -3.59 9.51 -3.57
C THR A 279 -3.65 9.57 -5.09
N CYS A 280 -4.44 8.69 -5.69
CA CYS A 280 -4.70 8.67 -7.13
C CYS A 280 -6.03 9.38 -7.43
N ASP A 281 -6.00 10.48 -8.16
CA ASP A 281 -7.19 11.17 -8.65
C ASP A 281 -7.35 10.87 -10.15
N PHE A 282 -8.25 9.98 -10.48
CA PHE A 282 -8.51 9.55 -11.85
C PHE A 282 -9.64 10.36 -12.50
N GLY A 283 -9.50 11.67 -12.53
CA GLY A 283 -10.49 12.56 -13.12
C GLY A 283 -11.61 12.99 -12.17
N CYS A 284 -11.49 12.73 -10.86
CA CYS A 284 -12.46 13.14 -9.86
C CYS A 284 -12.52 14.66 -9.71
N SER A 285 -11.38 15.30 -9.47
CA SER A 285 -11.30 16.76 -9.32
C SER A 285 -11.14 17.51 -10.65
N TYR A 286 -10.70 16.82 -11.72
CA TYR A 286 -10.64 17.35 -13.08
C TYR A 286 -10.68 16.21 -14.09
N ILE A 287 -11.77 16.12 -14.86
CA ILE A 287 -12.12 14.97 -15.71
C ILE A 287 -11.09 14.60 -16.78
N GLY A 288 -10.20 15.51 -17.17
CA GLY A 288 -9.17 15.30 -18.20
C GLY A 288 -7.77 15.00 -17.65
N ALA A 289 -7.65 14.65 -16.36
CA ALA A 289 -6.34 14.38 -15.76
C ALA A 289 -6.35 13.24 -14.75
N THR A 290 -5.31 12.43 -14.80
CA THR A 290 -4.89 11.52 -13.74
C THR A 290 -3.79 12.19 -12.94
N LYS A 291 -3.97 12.36 -11.64
CA LYS A 291 -3.01 12.96 -10.72
C LYS A 291 -2.58 11.92 -9.69
N LEU A 292 -1.28 11.78 -9.50
CA LEU A 292 -0.70 10.81 -8.58
C LEU A 292 0.05 11.57 -7.48
N PHE A 293 -0.63 11.86 -6.38
CA PHE A 293 -0.05 12.58 -5.25
C PHE A 293 0.69 11.59 -4.36
N MET A 294 2.02 11.61 -4.39
CA MET A 294 2.88 10.71 -3.62
C MET A 294 3.59 11.48 -2.51
N ALA A 295 3.47 11.01 -1.26
CA ALA A 295 4.17 11.57 -0.11
C ALA A 295 5.64 11.14 -0.08
N ASP A 296 6.34 11.30 -1.20
CA ASP A 296 7.69 10.81 -1.37
C ASP A 296 8.63 11.91 -1.88
N GLU A 297 9.89 11.81 -1.52
CA GLU A 297 10.96 12.72 -1.93
C GLU A 297 11.48 12.43 -3.35
N ALA A 298 11.01 11.36 -3.97
CA ALA A 298 11.28 11.00 -5.34
C ALA A 298 10.05 10.35 -5.99
N MET A 299 9.91 10.48 -7.30
CA MET A 299 9.03 9.65 -8.09
C MET A 299 9.79 8.45 -8.61
N ASP A 300 9.26 7.26 -8.41
CA ASP A 300 9.73 6.04 -9.05
C ASP A 300 8.51 5.29 -9.61
N ILE A 301 8.39 5.28 -10.95
CA ILE A 301 7.24 4.69 -11.63
C ILE A 301 7.70 3.74 -12.72
N PHE A 302 7.17 2.52 -12.70
CA PHE A 302 7.25 1.60 -13.83
C PHE A 302 6.03 1.79 -14.73
N ILE A 303 6.25 1.98 -16.02
CA ILE A 303 5.22 2.13 -17.04
C ILE A 303 5.23 0.86 -17.91
N PHE A 304 4.06 0.25 -18.06
CA PHE A 304 3.85 -0.98 -18.84
C PHE A 304 3.05 -0.69 -20.09
N LEU A 305 3.39 -1.38 -21.20
CA LEU A 305 2.67 -1.28 -22.48
C LEU A 305 2.06 -2.63 -22.86
N GLY A 306 0.80 -2.63 -23.26
CA GLY A 306 0.12 -3.83 -23.77
C GLY A 306 -1.32 -4.00 -23.31
N SER A 307 -1.82 -5.22 -23.46
CA SER A 307 -3.13 -5.63 -22.94
C SER A 307 -3.10 -5.77 -21.41
N PRO A 308 -4.26 -5.80 -20.72
CA PRO A 308 -4.31 -6.01 -19.28
C PRO A 308 -3.54 -7.24 -18.79
N LYS A 309 -3.61 -8.36 -19.52
CA LYS A 309 -2.88 -9.60 -19.17
C LYS A 309 -1.36 -9.41 -19.26
N GLU A 310 -0.89 -8.72 -20.29
CA GLU A 310 0.53 -8.45 -20.49
C GLU A 310 1.05 -7.49 -19.42
N MET A 311 0.32 -6.42 -19.10
CA MET A 311 0.69 -5.47 -18.06
C MET A 311 0.73 -6.13 -16.67
N LEU A 312 -0.25 -6.98 -16.33
CA LEU A 312 -0.23 -7.78 -15.10
C LEU A 312 0.96 -8.74 -15.07
N SER A 313 1.29 -9.35 -16.22
CA SER A 313 2.46 -10.25 -16.31
C SER A 313 3.78 -9.50 -16.07
N GLU A 314 3.95 -8.31 -16.64
CA GLU A 314 5.12 -7.45 -16.42
C GLU A 314 5.20 -6.99 -14.97
N TYR A 315 4.09 -6.50 -14.42
CA TYR A 315 4.02 -6.08 -13.01
C TYR A 315 4.38 -7.22 -12.06
N THR A 316 3.74 -8.39 -12.22
CA THR A 316 4.02 -9.54 -11.34
C THR A 316 5.39 -10.17 -11.55
N ALA A 317 6.03 -9.93 -12.70
CA ALA A 317 7.45 -10.28 -12.89
C ALA A 317 8.38 -9.43 -12.03
N LEU A 318 8.02 -8.18 -11.75
CA LEU A 318 8.80 -7.29 -10.88
C LEU A 318 8.57 -7.57 -9.40
N VAL A 319 7.29 -7.67 -8.98
CA VAL A 319 6.92 -7.76 -7.57
C VAL A 319 6.76 -9.20 -7.06
N GLY A 320 6.87 -10.18 -7.95
CA GLY A 320 6.80 -11.60 -7.65
C GLY A 320 5.40 -12.19 -7.83
N ARG A 321 5.38 -13.49 -8.04
CA ARG A 321 4.19 -14.34 -8.22
C ARG A 321 4.08 -15.32 -7.08
N PRO A 322 2.85 -15.71 -6.67
CA PRO A 322 2.67 -16.76 -5.67
C PRO A 322 3.06 -18.12 -6.25
N GLU A 323 3.55 -18.99 -5.38
CA GLU A 323 3.53 -20.42 -5.63
C GLU A 323 2.09 -20.93 -5.57
N MET A 324 1.80 -22.06 -6.23
CA MET A 324 0.49 -22.71 -6.12
C MET A 324 0.28 -23.16 -4.66
N PRO A 325 -0.78 -22.71 -3.97
CA PRO A 325 -1.09 -23.21 -2.63
C PRO A 325 -1.43 -24.70 -2.63
N PRO A 326 -1.32 -25.38 -1.50
CA PRO A 326 -1.66 -26.79 -1.41
C PRO A 326 -3.15 -27.02 -1.68
N LEU A 327 -3.48 -28.16 -2.30
CA LEU A 327 -4.84 -28.48 -2.76
C LEU A 327 -5.91 -28.34 -1.68
N TRP A 328 -5.59 -28.72 -0.43
CA TRP A 328 -6.50 -28.63 0.70
C TRP A 328 -6.92 -27.19 1.02
N SER A 329 -6.13 -26.19 0.64
CA SER A 329 -6.45 -24.78 0.90
C SER A 329 -7.61 -24.23 0.07
N PHE A 330 -7.98 -24.92 -1.01
CA PHE A 330 -9.13 -24.56 -1.86
C PHE A 330 -10.47 -25.12 -1.36
N GLY A 331 -10.44 -25.90 -0.28
CA GLY A 331 -11.64 -26.43 0.37
C GLY A 331 -12.27 -25.46 1.35
N THR A 332 -13.30 -25.92 2.03
CA THR A 332 -13.98 -25.13 3.06
C THR A 332 -13.16 -25.08 4.34
N TRP A 333 -12.89 -23.88 4.82
CA TRP A 333 -12.29 -23.61 6.12
C TRP A 333 -13.43 -23.35 7.11
N MET A 334 -13.72 -24.34 7.97
CA MET A 334 -14.78 -24.22 8.95
C MET A 334 -14.30 -23.35 10.11
N SER A 335 -14.97 -22.24 10.31
CA SER A 335 -14.74 -21.29 11.37
C SER A 335 -16.08 -20.71 11.85
N ARG A 336 -16.06 -20.12 13.01
CA ARG A 336 -16.94 -19.07 13.52
C ARG A 336 -16.01 -18.12 14.28
N ILE A 337 -16.53 -17.16 15.05
CA ILE A 337 -15.66 -16.25 15.79
C ILE A 337 -14.54 -17.02 16.51
N THR A 338 -14.87 -18.10 17.26
CA THR A 338 -13.84 -19.03 17.74
C THR A 338 -14.46 -20.35 18.22
N TYR A 339 -13.62 -21.38 18.33
CA TYR A 339 -13.88 -22.59 19.10
C TYR A 339 -13.02 -22.53 20.37
N PHE A 340 -13.65 -22.56 21.53
CA PHE A 340 -12.99 -22.30 22.81
C PHE A 340 -12.30 -23.51 23.43
N SER A 341 -12.54 -24.72 22.91
CA SER A 341 -11.97 -25.93 23.49
C SER A 341 -11.65 -27.00 22.46
N GLU A 342 -10.78 -27.93 22.86
CA GLU A 342 -10.49 -29.15 22.12
C GLU A 342 -11.77 -29.96 21.84
N ALA A 343 -12.63 -30.12 22.86
CA ALA A 343 -13.89 -30.86 22.73
C ALA A 343 -14.80 -30.26 21.68
N GLU A 344 -14.92 -28.93 21.63
CA GLU A 344 -15.73 -28.21 20.66
C GLU A 344 -15.20 -28.37 19.23
N GLY A 345 -13.90 -28.17 19.01
CA GLY A 345 -13.26 -28.36 17.70
C GLY A 345 -13.42 -29.79 17.18
N ARG A 346 -13.25 -30.79 18.06
CA ARG A 346 -13.47 -32.21 17.72
C ARG A 346 -14.93 -32.52 17.38
N ASP A 347 -15.90 -31.97 18.11
CA ASP A 347 -17.33 -32.16 17.86
C ASP A 347 -17.76 -31.59 16.51
N VAL A 348 -17.27 -30.39 16.17
CA VAL A 348 -17.50 -29.77 14.86
C VAL A 348 -16.93 -30.61 13.73
N ALA A 349 -15.69 -31.08 13.84
CA ALA A 349 -15.06 -31.95 12.85
C ALA A 349 -15.84 -33.25 12.66
N ARG A 350 -16.25 -33.89 13.75
CA ARG A 350 -17.08 -35.11 13.74
C ARG A 350 -18.42 -34.87 13.02
N LYS A 351 -19.15 -33.80 13.39
CA LYS A 351 -20.45 -33.44 12.77
C LYS A 351 -20.32 -33.16 11.27
N LEU A 352 -19.27 -32.52 10.84
CA LEU A 352 -19.02 -32.29 9.40
C LEU A 352 -18.92 -33.62 8.64
N ARG A 353 -18.17 -34.61 9.19
CA ARG A 353 -18.02 -35.93 8.56
C ARG A 353 -19.32 -36.74 8.61
N GLU A 354 -20.00 -36.79 9.75
CA GLU A 354 -21.29 -37.50 9.91
C GLU A 354 -22.35 -36.98 8.95
N ASN A 355 -22.43 -35.66 8.75
CA ASN A 355 -23.37 -35.03 7.83
C ASN A 355 -22.87 -34.96 6.40
N LYS A 356 -21.69 -35.53 6.09
CA LYS A 356 -21.08 -35.55 4.75
C LYS A 356 -20.88 -34.14 4.16
N ILE A 357 -20.58 -33.17 5.02
CA ILE A 357 -20.26 -31.79 4.62
C ILE A 357 -18.77 -31.72 4.29
N PRO A 358 -18.39 -31.44 3.03
CA PRO A 358 -16.99 -31.27 2.65
C PRO A 358 -16.37 -30.10 3.40
N SER A 359 -15.26 -30.35 4.09
CA SER A 359 -14.46 -29.33 4.74
C SER A 359 -13.02 -29.84 4.92
N ASP A 360 -12.05 -28.97 4.75
CA ASP A 360 -10.63 -29.32 4.75
C ASP A 360 -9.88 -28.71 5.92
N VAL A 361 -10.40 -27.64 6.52
CA VAL A 361 -9.73 -26.91 7.60
C VAL A 361 -10.68 -26.67 8.76
N ILE A 362 -10.17 -26.86 9.98
CA ILE A 362 -10.78 -26.34 11.23
C ILE A 362 -9.91 -25.16 11.67
N HIS A 363 -10.54 -24.01 11.82
CA HIS A 363 -9.89 -22.78 12.25
C HIS A 363 -10.26 -22.46 13.70
N PHE A 364 -9.24 -22.25 14.54
CA PHE A 364 -9.38 -21.74 15.90
C PHE A 364 -8.97 -20.25 15.87
N ASP A 365 -9.94 -19.38 16.17
CA ASP A 365 -9.73 -17.92 16.22
C ASP A 365 -9.28 -17.49 17.63
N THR A 366 -9.55 -16.28 18.07
CA THR A 366 -8.98 -15.59 19.25
C THR A 366 -8.99 -16.40 20.55
N GLY A 367 -9.91 -17.33 20.74
CA GLY A 367 -10.14 -18.05 21.98
C GLY A 367 -9.31 -19.30 22.21
N TRP A 368 -8.34 -19.64 21.38
CA TRP A 368 -7.45 -20.79 21.63
C TRP A 368 -6.35 -20.51 22.66
N PHE A 369 -6.04 -19.24 22.94
CA PHE A 369 -5.09 -18.80 23.95
C PHE A 369 -5.61 -18.97 25.38
N GLY A 370 -4.71 -18.89 26.37
CA GLY A 370 -5.07 -18.90 27.78
C GLY A 370 -6.03 -17.76 28.15
N VAL A 371 -5.83 -16.58 27.59
CA VAL A 371 -6.74 -15.43 27.67
C VAL A 371 -7.08 -15.00 26.26
N ASP A 372 -8.37 -14.85 25.98
CA ASP A 372 -8.87 -14.42 24.66
C ASP A 372 -8.18 -13.14 24.19
N TRP A 373 -7.81 -13.07 22.91
CA TRP A 373 -7.04 -11.99 22.27
C TRP A 373 -5.57 -11.82 22.74
N GLN A 374 -5.11 -12.52 23.80
CA GLN A 374 -3.74 -12.39 24.31
C GLN A 374 -2.85 -13.46 23.67
N CYS A 375 -2.19 -13.11 22.55
CA CYS A 375 -1.29 -14.02 21.84
C CYS A 375 -0.15 -14.50 22.74
N ASP A 376 -0.36 -15.64 23.41
CA ASP A 376 0.64 -16.28 24.27
C ASP A 376 1.29 -17.52 23.63
N TYR A 377 0.90 -17.83 22.37
CA TYR A 377 1.40 -18.94 21.55
C TYR A 377 1.36 -20.31 22.22
N ALA A 378 0.39 -20.51 23.12
CA ALA A 378 0.12 -21.76 23.79
C ALA A 378 -1.39 -22.03 23.81
N PHE A 379 -1.80 -23.26 23.57
CA PHE A 379 -3.17 -23.67 23.78
C PHE A 379 -3.53 -23.55 25.27
N ALA A 380 -4.71 -23.04 25.57
CA ALA A 380 -5.22 -22.89 26.93
C ALA A 380 -5.28 -24.26 27.63
N ALA A 381 -4.45 -24.48 28.67
CA ALA A 381 -4.29 -25.77 29.32
C ALA A 381 -5.55 -26.31 30.05
N ASP A 382 -6.48 -25.40 30.36
CA ASP A 382 -7.78 -25.74 31.00
C ASP A 382 -8.85 -26.17 29.99
N ARG A 383 -8.61 -26.00 28.68
CA ARG A 383 -9.57 -26.24 27.61
C ARG A 383 -9.06 -27.10 26.46
N PHE A 384 -7.75 -27.34 26.42
CA PHE A 384 -7.08 -28.18 25.45
C PHE A 384 -6.14 -29.14 26.19
N ASP A 385 -6.65 -30.33 26.50
CA ASP A 385 -5.93 -31.32 27.32
C ASP A 385 -4.70 -31.88 26.61
N ASN A 386 -4.82 -32.17 25.31
CA ASN A 386 -3.71 -32.68 24.51
C ASN A 386 -3.75 -32.13 23.08
N PRO A 387 -3.31 -30.87 22.90
CA PRO A 387 -3.38 -30.23 21.60
C PRO A 387 -2.65 -31.00 20.49
N ARG A 388 -1.49 -31.59 20.78
CA ARG A 388 -0.75 -32.39 19.78
C ARG A 388 -1.56 -33.60 19.30
N GLN A 389 -2.21 -34.32 20.22
CA GLN A 389 -3.07 -35.45 19.87
C GLN A 389 -4.30 -34.98 19.10
N MET A 390 -4.93 -33.84 19.51
CA MET A 390 -6.05 -33.26 18.80
C MET A 390 -5.68 -32.95 17.35
N LEU A 391 -4.55 -32.28 17.10
CA LEU A 391 -4.09 -31.93 15.75
C LEU A 391 -3.82 -33.19 14.91
N THR A 392 -3.25 -34.23 15.52
CA THR A 392 -3.01 -35.53 14.87
C THR A 392 -4.32 -36.22 14.49
N ASP A 393 -5.30 -36.24 15.37
CA ASP A 393 -6.60 -36.86 15.14
C ASP A 393 -7.40 -36.09 14.05
N LEU A 394 -7.41 -34.77 14.09
CA LEU A 394 -8.03 -33.96 13.05
C LEU A 394 -7.37 -34.23 11.68
N ARG A 395 -6.05 -34.31 11.66
CA ARG A 395 -5.30 -34.61 10.42
C ARG A 395 -5.63 -36.00 9.88
N SER A 396 -5.80 -37.00 10.75
CA SER A 396 -6.19 -38.37 10.36
C SER A 396 -7.60 -38.43 9.75
N GLN A 397 -8.47 -37.51 10.13
CA GLN A 397 -9.81 -37.33 9.56
C GLN A 397 -9.83 -36.47 8.30
N GLY A 398 -8.64 -36.05 7.79
CA GLY A 398 -8.49 -35.22 6.59
C GLY A 398 -8.64 -33.72 6.82
N PHE A 399 -8.64 -33.27 8.09
CA PHE A 399 -8.63 -31.83 8.39
C PHE A 399 -7.21 -31.29 8.57
N ARG A 400 -6.98 -30.07 8.12
CA ARG A 400 -5.87 -29.20 8.50
C ARG A 400 -6.34 -28.27 9.60
N THR A 401 -5.40 -27.69 10.34
CA THR A 401 -5.73 -26.73 11.42
C THR A 401 -5.06 -25.40 11.15
N CYS A 402 -5.84 -24.34 11.26
CA CYS A 402 -5.38 -22.96 11.19
C CYS A 402 -5.58 -22.29 12.55
N LEU A 403 -4.60 -21.48 12.99
CA LEU A 403 -4.67 -20.70 14.24
C LEU A 403 -4.59 -19.22 13.95
N TRP A 404 -5.41 -18.45 14.66
CA TRP A 404 -5.39 -16.99 14.63
C TRP A 404 -4.27 -16.41 15.49
N GLN A 405 -3.74 -15.26 15.09
CA GLN A 405 -2.83 -14.42 15.87
C GLN A 405 -2.72 -13.00 15.28
N LEU A 406 -2.14 -12.08 16.05
CA LEU A 406 -1.87 -10.70 15.66
C LEU A 406 -0.48 -10.24 16.15
N PRO A 407 0.10 -9.15 15.59
CA PRO A 407 1.46 -8.72 15.91
C PRO A 407 1.52 -7.63 17.00
N TYR A 408 0.48 -7.47 17.82
CA TYR A 408 0.37 -6.44 18.87
C TYR A 408 0.28 -7.08 20.24
N PHE A 409 0.91 -6.46 21.25
CA PHE A 409 0.97 -7.01 22.60
C PHE A 409 0.64 -5.94 23.62
N THR A 410 -0.46 -6.14 24.35
CA THR A 410 -0.87 -5.24 25.42
C THR A 410 0.05 -5.37 26.63
N PRO A 411 0.11 -4.40 27.56
CA PRO A 411 0.89 -4.50 28.79
C PRO A 411 0.51 -5.70 29.68
N LYS A 412 -0.66 -6.30 29.47
CA LYS A 412 -1.13 -7.49 30.20
C LYS A 412 -0.59 -8.80 29.60
N ASN A 413 -0.04 -8.78 28.41
CA ASN A 413 0.51 -9.96 27.75
C ASN A 413 1.79 -10.41 28.47
N LYS A 414 1.93 -11.72 28.67
CA LYS A 414 3.10 -12.31 29.38
C LYS A 414 4.44 -12.00 28.68
N PHE A 415 4.45 -11.76 27.38
CA PHE A 415 5.65 -11.43 26.61
C PHE A 415 5.98 -9.95 26.58
N PHE A 416 5.07 -9.09 27.01
CA PHE A 416 5.28 -7.64 26.95
C PHE A 416 6.59 -7.19 27.63
N PRO A 417 6.93 -7.65 28.86
CA PRO A 417 8.20 -7.26 29.50
C PRO A 417 9.43 -7.70 28.69
N GLU A 418 9.43 -8.94 28.15
CA GLU A 418 10.52 -9.45 27.31
C GLU A 418 10.68 -8.62 26.03
N LEU A 419 9.57 -8.30 25.37
CA LEU A 419 9.57 -7.54 24.11
C LEU A 419 10.13 -6.13 24.33
N VAL A 420 9.76 -5.49 25.44
CA VAL A 420 10.24 -4.15 25.79
C VAL A 420 11.72 -4.20 26.17
N GLU A 421 12.13 -5.13 27.02
CA GLU A 421 13.54 -5.28 27.46
C GLU A 421 14.47 -5.55 26.28
N ARG A 422 14.07 -6.42 25.36
CA ARG A 422 14.85 -6.76 24.16
C ARG A 422 14.73 -5.75 23.03
N GLY A 423 13.82 -4.77 23.15
CA GLY A 423 13.61 -3.75 22.12
C GLY A 423 13.09 -4.30 20.80
N LEU A 424 12.20 -5.30 20.84
CA LEU A 424 11.64 -5.99 19.67
C LEU A 424 10.42 -5.27 19.08
N TYR A 425 10.29 -4.00 19.32
CA TYR A 425 9.13 -3.19 18.96
C TYR A 425 9.50 -1.96 18.13
N VAL A 426 8.54 -1.44 17.39
CA VAL A 426 8.65 -0.15 16.69
C VAL A 426 8.77 0.98 17.70
N ARG A 427 9.67 1.94 17.48
CA ARG A 427 9.97 3.05 18.40
C ARG A 427 9.51 4.37 17.83
N ASN A 428 9.07 5.29 18.71
CA ASN A 428 8.89 6.68 18.33
C ASN A 428 10.25 7.40 18.20
N GLY A 429 10.25 8.66 17.77
CA GLY A 429 11.47 9.47 17.60
C GLY A 429 12.26 9.72 18.92
N LYS A 430 11.70 9.36 20.08
CA LYS A 430 12.36 9.42 21.40
C LYS A 430 12.88 8.06 21.87
N GLY A 431 12.74 7.02 21.07
CA GLY A 431 13.14 5.65 21.42
C GLY A 431 12.18 4.91 22.34
N GLN A 432 10.99 5.44 22.56
CA GLN A 432 9.94 4.88 23.43
C GLN A 432 8.89 4.13 22.61
N LEU A 433 7.97 3.44 23.29
CA LEU A 433 6.75 2.91 22.69
C LEU A 433 5.93 4.04 22.06
N PRO A 434 5.49 3.92 20.80
CA PRO A 434 4.61 4.90 20.16
C PRO A 434 3.21 4.92 20.77
N TYR A 435 2.76 3.74 21.22
CA TYR A 435 1.47 3.49 21.86
C TYR A 435 1.69 2.85 23.24
N GLU A 436 0.61 2.56 23.97
CA GLU A 436 0.67 1.74 25.17
C GLU A 436 1.09 0.30 24.85
N ASP A 437 0.64 -0.22 23.71
CA ASP A 437 0.93 -1.56 23.23
C ASP A 437 2.27 -1.64 22.49
N VAL A 438 2.89 -2.81 22.54
CA VAL A 438 3.99 -3.20 21.66
C VAL A 438 3.44 -3.51 20.28
N VAL A 439 3.98 -2.87 19.25
CA VAL A 439 3.87 -3.26 17.85
C VAL A 439 5.21 -3.87 17.43
N LEU A 440 5.21 -5.13 17.00
CA LEU A 440 6.46 -5.82 16.62
C LEU A 440 7.16 -5.12 15.44
N ASP A 441 8.47 -4.98 15.52
CA ASP A 441 9.26 -4.39 14.44
C ASP A 441 9.85 -5.47 13.52
N PHE A 442 9.15 -5.81 12.44
CA PHE A 442 9.62 -6.82 11.47
C PHE A 442 10.76 -6.35 10.56
N THR A 443 11.27 -5.15 10.75
CA THR A 443 12.55 -4.71 10.17
C THR A 443 13.75 -5.11 11.03
N ASN A 444 13.50 -5.53 12.29
CA ASN A 444 14.50 -6.04 13.21
C ASN A 444 14.64 -7.57 13.06
N PRO A 445 15.80 -8.10 12.63
CA PRO A 445 16.00 -9.54 12.48
C PRO A 445 15.77 -10.34 13.78
N GLU A 446 16.05 -9.75 14.95
CA GLU A 446 15.81 -10.41 16.23
C GLU A 446 14.31 -10.54 16.53
N THR A 447 13.50 -9.57 16.13
CA THR A 447 12.04 -9.66 16.21
C THR A 447 11.51 -10.76 15.29
N VAL A 448 11.97 -10.81 14.05
CA VAL A 448 11.61 -11.86 13.08
C VAL A 448 11.94 -13.24 13.66
N LYS A 449 13.15 -13.41 14.18
CA LYS A 449 13.59 -14.67 14.79
C LYS A 449 12.72 -15.07 15.98
N TRP A 450 12.49 -14.16 16.92
CA TRP A 450 11.66 -14.40 18.10
C TRP A 450 10.25 -14.84 17.70
N TYR A 451 9.67 -14.15 16.74
CA TYR A 451 8.31 -14.42 16.27
C TYR A 451 8.21 -15.78 15.55
N GLN A 452 9.17 -16.06 14.69
CA GLN A 452 9.26 -17.34 13.99
C GLN A 452 9.50 -18.52 14.95
N GLU A 453 10.22 -18.34 16.06
CA GLU A 453 10.37 -19.36 17.10
C GLU A 453 9.02 -19.67 17.77
N LYS A 454 8.21 -18.66 18.09
CA LYS A 454 6.88 -18.88 18.68
C LYS A 454 5.95 -19.64 17.74
N LEU A 455 5.89 -19.23 16.47
CA LEU A 455 5.08 -19.89 15.46
C LEU A 455 5.61 -21.27 15.08
N GLY A 456 6.93 -21.43 15.01
CA GLY A 456 7.59 -22.69 14.67
C GLY A 456 7.19 -23.84 15.62
N ASN A 457 7.12 -23.57 16.93
CA ASN A 457 6.67 -24.55 17.91
C ASN A 457 5.24 -25.06 17.64
N LEU A 458 4.33 -24.20 17.19
CA LEU A 458 2.95 -24.55 16.83
C LEU A 458 2.91 -25.37 15.54
N ILE A 459 3.69 -24.98 14.55
CA ILE A 459 3.79 -25.66 13.26
C ILE A 459 4.38 -27.09 13.45
N GLU A 460 5.43 -27.24 14.25
CA GLU A 460 6.02 -28.53 14.61
C GLU A 460 5.08 -29.42 15.46
N MET A 461 4.13 -28.77 16.16
CA MET A 461 3.08 -29.50 16.88
C MET A 461 2.06 -30.12 15.93
N GLY A 462 1.87 -29.57 14.72
CA GLY A 462 0.95 -30.05 13.70
C GLY A 462 0.01 -29.01 13.09
N VAL A 463 0.14 -27.74 13.47
CA VAL A 463 -0.62 -26.63 12.88
C VAL A 463 -0.19 -26.44 11.43
N SER A 464 -1.16 -26.31 10.51
CA SER A 464 -0.90 -26.31 9.06
C SER A 464 -0.88 -24.92 8.44
N ALA A 465 -1.60 -23.97 9.02
CA ALA A 465 -1.65 -22.59 8.56
C ALA A 465 -1.82 -21.61 9.73
N ILE A 466 -1.46 -20.37 9.51
CA ILE A 466 -1.63 -19.28 10.48
C ILE A 466 -2.47 -18.18 9.82
N LYS A 467 -3.53 -17.74 10.52
CA LYS A 467 -4.26 -16.52 10.18
C LYS A 467 -3.42 -15.33 10.62
N VAL A 468 -3.01 -14.54 9.65
CA VAL A 468 -2.14 -13.36 9.80
C VAL A 468 -3.04 -12.13 9.83
N ASP A 469 -3.64 -11.91 10.98
CA ASP A 469 -4.65 -10.87 11.15
C ASP A 469 -4.02 -9.53 11.53
N PHE A 470 -4.74 -8.43 11.27
CA PHE A 470 -4.26 -7.07 11.45
C PHE A 470 -3.02 -6.72 10.59
N GLY A 471 -2.14 -5.86 11.11
CA GLY A 471 -0.97 -5.33 10.41
C GLY A 471 -1.16 -3.89 9.94
N GLU A 472 -2.36 -3.33 10.03
CA GLU A 472 -2.70 -1.96 9.63
C GLU A 472 -2.28 -0.92 10.69
N GLY A 473 -2.15 -1.33 11.95
CA GLY A 473 -1.85 -0.44 13.08
C GLY A 473 -0.38 -0.04 13.22
N ALA A 474 0.43 -0.21 12.19
CA ALA A 474 1.85 0.17 12.21
C ALA A 474 2.00 1.70 12.37
N PRO A 475 2.82 2.21 13.34
CA PRO A 475 2.90 3.63 13.61
C PRO A 475 3.54 4.44 12.49
N LEU A 476 2.94 5.59 12.14
CA LEU A 476 3.52 6.56 11.19
C LEU A 476 4.57 7.44 11.87
N ASP A 477 4.30 7.92 13.10
CA ASP A 477 5.25 8.71 13.88
C ASP A 477 6.22 7.77 14.61
N ALA A 478 7.06 7.12 13.80
CA ALA A 478 7.96 6.08 14.28
C ALA A 478 9.24 6.02 13.47
N ILE A 479 10.26 5.42 14.10
CA ILE A 479 11.52 5.03 13.49
C ILE A 479 11.68 3.53 13.70
N TYR A 480 11.83 2.82 12.60
CA TYR A 480 12.01 1.38 12.57
C TYR A 480 13.49 0.99 12.71
N ALA A 481 13.76 -0.25 13.05
CA ALA A 481 15.13 -0.72 13.30
C ALA A 481 16.06 -0.60 12.07
N ASN A 482 15.51 -0.62 10.86
CA ASN A 482 16.26 -0.36 9.62
C ASN A 482 16.58 1.13 9.38
N GLY A 483 16.15 2.02 10.29
CA GLY A 483 16.37 3.46 10.22
C GLY A 483 15.36 4.23 9.36
N ARG A 484 14.35 3.57 8.79
CA ARG A 484 13.30 4.23 8.01
C ARG A 484 12.19 4.76 8.93
N SER A 485 11.56 5.84 8.49
CA SER A 485 10.40 6.41 9.19
C SER A 485 9.14 5.60 8.94
N GLY A 486 8.17 5.77 9.84
CA GLY A 486 6.84 5.18 9.68
C GLY A 486 6.12 5.63 8.40
N LEU A 487 6.46 6.79 7.82
CA LEU A 487 5.94 7.21 6.52
C LEU A 487 6.14 6.16 5.43
N TYR A 488 7.31 5.48 5.44
CA TYR A 488 7.65 4.44 4.47
C TYR A 488 7.39 3.03 4.96
N GLU A 489 7.41 2.78 6.27
CA GLU A 489 7.27 1.42 6.81
C GLU A 489 5.81 1.04 7.13
N HIS A 490 4.91 2.00 7.30
CA HIS A 490 3.50 1.71 7.58
C HIS A 490 2.86 0.82 6.52
N ASN A 491 2.92 1.21 5.24
CA ASN A 491 2.36 0.41 4.15
C ASN A 491 3.15 -0.87 3.86
N LEU A 492 4.45 -0.93 4.20
CA LEU A 492 5.27 -2.13 4.05
C LEU A 492 5.10 -3.13 5.19
N TYR A 493 4.58 -2.70 6.33
CA TYR A 493 4.43 -3.55 7.51
C TYR A 493 3.69 -4.86 7.22
N PRO A 494 2.54 -4.86 6.52
CA PRO A 494 1.86 -6.09 6.14
C PRO A 494 2.73 -7.03 5.31
N LEU A 495 3.48 -6.52 4.36
CA LEU A 495 4.35 -7.33 3.51
C LEU A 495 5.45 -8.03 4.32
N ARG A 496 6.10 -7.30 5.25
CA ARG A 496 7.13 -7.86 6.14
C ARG A 496 6.55 -8.90 7.10
N TYR A 497 5.38 -8.61 7.64
CA TYR A 497 4.64 -9.50 8.54
C TYR A 497 4.22 -10.79 7.82
N ASN A 498 3.57 -10.69 6.65
CA ASN A 498 3.17 -11.83 5.82
C ASN A 498 4.39 -12.70 5.45
N LYS A 499 5.49 -12.08 5.02
CA LYS A 499 6.75 -12.77 4.73
C LYS A 499 7.27 -13.55 5.93
N THR A 500 7.30 -12.92 7.11
CA THR A 500 7.84 -13.52 8.34
C THR A 500 7.10 -14.81 8.69
N VAL A 501 5.77 -14.82 8.55
CA VAL A 501 4.94 -16.01 8.83
C VAL A 501 5.05 -17.05 7.72
N ALA A 502 4.99 -16.64 6.47
CA ALA A 502 5.10 -17.55 5.33
C ALA A 502 6.45 -18.29 5.30
N ASP A 503 7.54 -17.57 5.59
CA ASP A 503 8.89 -18.16 5.57
C ASP A 503 9.04 -19.30 6.58
N ILE A 504 8.49 -19.19 7.79
CA ILE A 504 8.60 -20.24 8.79
C ILE A 504 7.73 -21.46 8.45
N ILE A 505 6.52 -21.24 7.92
CA ILE A 505 5.65 -22.33 7.45
C ILE A 505 6.33 -23.07 6.29
N LYS A 506 6.85 -22.35 5.31
CA LYS A 506 7.55 -22.93 4.17
C LYS A 506 8.80 -23.71 4.61
N LYS A 507 9.56 -23.17 5.56
CA LYS A 507 10.76 -23.82 6.09
C LYS A 507 10.46 -25.17 6.77
N LEU A 508 9.35 -25.25 7.51
CA LEU A 508 9.02 -26.43 8.31
C LEU A 508 8.12 -27.45 7.58
N HIS A 509 7.20 -26.98 6.73
CA HIS A 509 6.26 -27.83 6.00
C HIS A 509 6.53 -27.94 4.50
N GLY A 510 7.33 -27.05 3.93
CA GLY A 510 7.55 -26.96 2.49
C GLY A 510 6.39 -26.29 1.71
N GLU A 511 5.30 -25.93 2.38
CA GLU A 511 4.11 -25.31 1.80
C GLU A 511 4.15 -23.77 2.00
N ASN A 512 3.83 -22.99 0.96
CA ASN A 512 3.69 -21.55 1.08
C ASN A 512 2.20 -21.23 1.25
N ILE A 513 1.75 -21.12 2.49
CA ILE A 513 0.35 -20.88 2.83
C ILE A 513 0.23 -20.09 4.14
N ILE A 514 -0.42 -18.95 4.06
CA ILE A 514 -0.90 -18.15 5.19
C ILE A 514 -2.35 -17.74 4.93
N TRP A 515 -2.99 -17.11 5.89
CA TRP A 515 -4.30 -16.50 5.69
C TRP A 515 -4.24 -15.06 6.22
N ALA A 516 -3.92 -14.10 5.32
CA ALA A 516 -3.57 -12.74 5.68
C ALA A 516 -4.67 -11.72 5.37
N ARG A 517 -4.83 -10.69 6.25
CA ARG A 517 -5.77 -9.60 6.08
C ARG A 517 -5.19 -8.45 5.28
N SER A 518 -4.12 -7.87 5.76
CA SER A 518 -3.51 -6.67 5.17
C SER A 518 -2.42 -7.01 4.16
N ALA A 519 -2.19 -6.10 3.19
CA ALA A 519 -1.16 -6.29 2.17
C ALA A 519 -0.69 -4.96 1.55
N TRP A 520 0.49 -5.02 0.94
CA TRP A 520 1.04 -4.04 0.02
C TRP A 520 1.63 -4.75 -1.20
N ALA A 521 2.15 -4.00 -2.21
CA ALA A 521 2.80 -4.59 -3.39
C ALA A 521 3.92 -5.56 -2.98
N GLY A 522 3.88 -6.79 -3.48
CA GLY A 522 4.77 -7.88 -3.10
C GLY A 522 4.13 -8.94 -2.20
N SER A 523 3.05 -8.61 -1.46
CA SER A 523 2.37 -9.56 -0.58
C SER A 523 1.69 -10.70 -1.32
N GLN A 524 1.35 -10.56 -2.60
CA GLN A 524 0.78 -11.62 -3.44
C GLN A 524 1.65 -12.88 -3.51
N ARG A 525 2.94 -12.78 -3.18
CA ARG A 525 3.87 -13.92 -3.07
C ARG A 525 3.51 -14.89 -1.95
N TYR A 526 2.74 -14.42 -0.98
CA TYR A 526 2.40 -15.14 0.24
C TYR A 526 0.88 -15.41 0.29
N PRO A 527 0.40 -16.46 -0.42
CA PRO A 527 -1.02 -16.77 -0.44
C PRO A 527 -1.48 -17.33 0.91
N LEU A 528 -2.79 -17.24 1.27
CA LEU A 528 -3.84 -16.49 0.59
C LEU A 528 -4.21 -15.24 1.41
N HIS A 529 -5.11 -14.44 0.85
CA HIS A 529 -5.67 -13.27 1.52
C HIS A 529 -7.20 -13.35 1.55
N TRP A 530 -7.85 -12.70 2.54
CA TRP A 530 -9.32 -12.61 2.58
C TRP A 530 -9.81 -11.16 2.61
N GLY A 531 -11.11 -10.97 2.37
CA GLY A 531 -11.74 -9.66 2.23
C GLY A 531 -11.91 -8.86 3.51
N GLY A 532 -11.46 -9.36 4.66
CA GLY A 532 -11.66 -8.70 5.97
C GLY A 532 -13.09 -8.89 6.51
N ASP A 533 -13.51 -7.99 7.39
CA ASP A 533 -14.65 -8.14 8.28
C ASP A 533 -15.96 -7.60 7.66
N ALA A 534 -16.40 -8.18 6.54
CA ALA A 534 -17.62 -7.74 5.85
C ALA A 534 -18.88 -7.88 6.73
N ALA A 535 -19.75 -6.86 6.71
CA ALA A 535 -21.04 -6.96 7.37
C ALA A 535 -21.96 -8.00 6.70
N THR A 536 -22.85 -8.62 7.47
CA THR A 536 -23.86 -9.58 7.00
C THR A 536 -25.04 -8.86 6.34
N THR A 537 -24.74 -7.99 5.35
CA THR A 537 -25.71 -7.14 4.64
C THR A 537 -25.53 -7.28 3.13
N GLU A 538 -26.55 -6.86 2.36
CA GLU A 538 -26.44 -6.79 0.90
C GLU A 538 -25.29 -5.89 0.44
N THR A 539 -25.07 -4.76 1.13
CA THR A 539 -23.96 -3.83 0.85
C THR A 539 -22.60 -4.47 1.13
N GLY A 540 -22.48 -5.19 2.24
CA GLY A 540 -21.26 -5.95 2.58
C GLY A 540 -20.96 -7.03 1.54
N PHE A 541 -21.99 -7.76 1.08
CA PHE A 541 -21.85 -8.76 0.03
C PHE A 541 -21.42 -8.14 -1.31
N GLU A 542 -22.08 -7.04 -1.73
CA GLU A 542 -21.71 -6.31 -2.95
C GLU A 542 -20.27 -5.80 -2.89
N GLY A 543 -19.89 -5.18 -1.77
CA GLY A 543 -18.54 -4.69 -1.52
C GLY A 543 -17.50 -5.81 -1.58
N THR A 544 -17.80 -6.96 -0.96
CA THR A 544 -16.93 -8.16 -0.97
C THR A 544 -16.68 -8.66 -2.38
N VAL A 545 -17.70 -8.80 -3.22
CA VAL A 545 -17.56 -9.25 -4.61
C VAL A 545 -16.70 -8.27 -5.42
N ARG A 546 -16.95 -6.96 -5.27
CA ARG A 546 -16.15 -5.93 -5.95
C ARG A 546 -14.69 -5.95 -5.50
N SER A 547 -14.46 -6.07 -4.19
CA SER A 547 -13.13 -6.14 -3.59
C SER A 547 -12.32 -7.31 -4.14
N GLY A 548 -12.92 -8.50 -4.19
CA GLY A 548 -12.29 -9.70 -4.75
C GLY A 548 -11.94 -9.57 -6.23
N LEU A 549 -12.82 -8.98 -7.03
CA LEU A 549 -12.54 -8.69 -8.44
C LEU A 549 -11.42 -7.63 -8.60
N SER A 550 -11.44 -6.59 -7.76
CA SER A 550 -10.48 -5.50 -7.80
C SER A 550 -9.07 -5.95 -7.42
N ILE A 551 -8.94 -6.76 -6.36
CA ILE A 551 -7.62 -7.26 -5.93
C ILE A 551 -7.02 -8.22 -6.95
N GLY A 552 -7.84 -9.02 -7.64
CA GLY A 552 -7.40 -9.85 -8.77
C GLY A 552 -6.81 -9.03 -9.91
N LEU A 553 -7.38 -7.86 -10.20
CA LEU A 553 -6.85 -6.89 -11.19
C LEU A 553 -5.60 -6.15 -10.70
N SER A 554 -5.17 -6.38 -9.46
CA SER A 554 -3.94 -5.86 -8.85
C SER A 554 -2.87 -6.95 -8.64
N GLY A 555 -3.03 -8.13 -9.27
CA GLY A 555 -2.02 -9.19 -9.30
C GLY A 555 -2.12 -10.25 -8.20
N PHE A 556 -3.20 -10.30 -7.43
CA PHE A 556 -3.45 -11.34 -6.42
C PHE A 556 -4.29 -12.47 -7.03
N CYS A 557 -3.75 -13.69 -7.01
CA CYS A 557 -4.38 -14.85 -7.63
C CYS A 557 -5.28 -15.65 -6.68
N PHE A 558 -5.04 -15.58 -5.37
CA PHE A 558 -5.70 -16.38 -4.35
C PHE A 558 -6.33 -15.48 -3.30
N TRP A 559 -7.66 -15.51 -3.28
CA TRP A 559 -8.46 -14.66 -2.43
C TRP A 559 -9.66 -15.44 -1.88
N SER A 560 -10.10 -15.10 -0.68
CA SER A 560 -11.25 -15.68 -0.01
C SER A 560 -12.06 -14.62 0.73
N ASN A 561 -13.17 -15.02 1.32
CA ASN A 561 -14.00 -14.18 2.16
C ASN A 561 -14.78 -15.04 3.17
N ASP A 562 -15.31 -14.38 4.20
CA ASP A 562 -16.21 -15.01 5.14
C ASP A 562 -17.59 -15.26 4.50
N ILE A 563 -17.98 -16.54 4.43
CA ILE A 563 -19.24 -16.95 3.80
C ILE A 563 -20.42 -16.53 4.68
N GLY A 564 -21.27 -15.65 4.15
CA GLY A 564 -22.39 -15.05 4.87
C GLY A 564 -22.05 -13.73 5.58
N GLY A 565 -20.80 -13.26 5.48
CA GLY A 565 -20.28 -12.09 6.19
C GLY A 565 -19.71 -12.45 7.56
N PHE A 566 -19.08 -11.49 8.22
CA PHE A 566 -18.42 -11.64 9.52
C PHE A 566 -19.11 -10.84 10.63
N VAL A 567 -19.41 -9.57 10.38
CA VAL A 567 -20.02 -8.68 11.38
C VAL A 567 -21.54 -8.72 11.26
N THR A 568 -22.22 -9.21 12.29
CA THR A 568 -23.69 -9.23 12.35
C THR A 568 -24.21 -7.87 12.81
N GLN A 569 -25.00 -7.20 11.98
CA GLN A 569 -25.58 -5.89 12.33
C GLN A 569 -26.87 -6.01 13.16
N SER A 570 -27.52 -7.16 13.15
CA SER A 570 -28.65 -7.45 14.02
C SER A 570 -28.68 -8.93 14.38
N PRO A 571 -29.31 -9.32 15.52
CA PRO A 571 -29.53 -10.74 15.87
C PRO A 571 -30.39 -11.51 14.88
N GLU A 572 -31.06 -10.81 13.97
CA GLU A 572 -32.05 -11.36 13.01
C GLU A 572 -31.50 -11.43 11.57
N SER A 573 -30.26 -11.00 11.33
CA SER A 573 -29.65 -11.01 10.00
C SER A 573 -28.84 -12.27 9.71
#